data_6621fe90c366e58d17c2ef79bcf89397
#
_entry.id   6621fe90c366e58d17c2ef79bcf89397
#
_cell.length_a   1.000
_cell.length_b   1.000
_cell.length_c   1.000
_cell.angle_alpha   90.00
_cell.angle_beta   90.00
_cell.angle_gamma   90.00
#
_symmetry.space_group_name_H-M   'P 1'
#
loop_
_entity.id
_entity.type
_entity.pdbx_description
1 polymer ?
#
loop_
_entity_poly.entity_id
_entity_poly.type
_entity_poly.pdbx_seq_one_letter_code
_entity_poly.pdbx_strand_id
1 'polypeptide(L)'
;MFLKYFRTFSAKRVLKKSSLNVNSSISNKPIQTVGVLIDETYFDKKEALIQLLVENGINPEKISVLAYKTKYKKKENISYPHYSKKDITWLGTIENKDAKEFISNQFDLLISYFEEKKTPLQIVTHKSLADFKVGFASSDKRLNHFMIDTEVENYTVSNT
;
A
#
# COMPACT_ATOMS: atom_id res chain seq x y z
N MET A 1 -10.15 0.21 -12.66
CA MET A 1 -9.16 -0.55 -13.44
C MET A 1 -8.04 -1.16 -12.62
N PHE A 2 -7.58 -0.56 -11.53
CA PHE A 2 -6.69 -1.23 -10.58
C PHE A 2 -7.27 -2.57 -10.11
N LEU A 3 -8.57 -2.63 -9.81
CA LEU A 3 -9.31 -3.84 -9.46
C LEU A 3 -9.29 -4.91 -10.56
N LYS A 4 -9.33 -4.49 -11.83
CA LYS A 4 -9.26 -5.41 -12.99
C LYS A 4 -7.83 -5.96 -13.17
N TYR A 5 -6.81 -5.14 -12.95
CA TYR A 5 -5.42 -5.56 -12.94
C TYR A 5 -5.12 -6.50 -11.76
N PHE A 6 -5.68 -6.23 -10.60
CA PHE A 6 -5.55 -7.11 -9.45
C PHE A 6 -6.24 -8.48 -9.66
N ARG A 7 -7.37 -8.53 -10.36
CA ARG A 7 -8.02 -9.79 -10.79
C ARG A 7 -7.17 -10.60 -11.77
N THR A 8 -6.44 -9.92 -12.66
CA THR A 8 -5.55 -10.55 -13.65
C THR A 8 -4.17 -10.86 -13.07
N PHE A 9 -3.80 -10.14 -12.03
CA PHE A 9 -2.62 -10.36 -11.25
C PHE A 9 -2.96 -11.25 -10.05
N SER A 10 -3.02 -12.56 -10.26
CA SER A 10 -2.81 -13.41 -9.11
C SER A 10 -1.43 -13.07 -8.53
N ALA A 11 -1.32 -12.93 -7.22
CA ALA A 11 -0.06 -12.64 -6.53
C ALA A 11 1.09 -13.56 -7.04
N LYS A 12 0.76 -14.78 -7.46
CA LYS A 12 1.66 -15.72 -8.13
C LYS A 12 2.24 -15.21 -9.45
N ARG A 13 1.50 -14.46 -10.27
CA ARG A 13 1.99 -13.93 -11.55
C ARG A 13 2.91 -12.72 -11.38
N VAL A 14 2.62 -11.86 -10.41
CA VAL A 14 3.49 -10.72 -10.07
C VAL A 14 4.84 -11.23 -9.59
N LEU A 15 4.84 -12.20 -8.67
CA LEU A 15 6.06 -12.82 -8.15
C LEU A 15 6.83 -13.57 -9.24
N LYS A 16 6.15 -14.26 -10.16
CA LYS A 16 6.79 -15.01 -11.23
C LYS A 16 7.42 -14.12 -12.32
N LYS A 17 6.82 -12.94 -12.62
CA LYS A 17 7.39 -11.97 -13.56
C LYS A 17 8.52 -11.14 -12.96
N SER A 18 8.46 -10.80 -11.69
CA SER A 18 9.52 -10.04 -11.01
C SER A 18 10.76 -10.90 -10.74
N SER A 19 10.61 -12.21 -10.57
CA SER A 19 11.76 -13.13 -10.43
C SER A 19 12.65 -13.20 -11.67
N LEU A 20 12.17 -12.73 -12.82
CA LEU A 20 12.96 -12.70 -14.07
C LEU A 20 13.85 -11.46 -14.19
N ASN A 21 13.66 -10.43 -13.38
CA ASN A 21 14.36 -9.15 -13.53
C ASN A 21 15.09 -8.64 -12.25
N VAL A 22 15.03 -9.34 -11.15
CA VAL A 22 15.69 -8.92 -9.91
C VAL A 22 16.52 -10.06 -9.35
N ASN A 23 17.82 -9.93 -9.38
CA ASN A 23 18.79 -10.75 -8.66
C ASN A 23 18.65 -10.55 -7.14
N SER A 24 17.53 -10.89 -6.57
CA SER A 24 17.35 -10.94 -5.13
C SER A 24 16.32 -12.02 -4.81
N SER A 25 16.68 -12.84 -3.87
CA SER A 25 15.95 -13.90 -3.19
C SER A 25 14.47 -13.60 -2.93
N ILE A 26 13.67 -13.43 -3.99
CA ILE A 26 12.22 -13.44 -3.87
C ILE A 26 11.86 -14.88 -3.54
N SER A 27 11.53 -15.08 -2.30
CA SER A 27 11.05 -16.35 -1.79
C SER A 27 9.87 -16.84 -2.64
N ASN A 28 9.94 -18.07 -3.11
CA ASN A 28 8.80 -18.75 -3.76
C ASN A 28 7.64 -19.04 -2.77
N LYS A 29 7.64 -18.40 -1.62
CA LYS A 29 6.58 -18.52 -0.63
C LYS A 29 5.30 -17.83 -1.13
N PRO A 30 4.13 -18.42 -0.88
CA PRO A 30 2.87 -17.75 -1.13
C PRO A 30 2.76 -16.49 -0.25
N ILE A 31 2.17 -15.45 -0.80
CA ILE A 31 1.86 -14.24 -0.03
C ILE A 31 0.78 -14.57 0.99
N GLN A 32 1.10 -14.40 2.26
CA GLN A 32 0.20 -14.63 3.39
C GLN A 32 -0.14 -13.34 4.13
N THR A 33 0.82 -12.42 4.25
CA THR A 33 0.68 -11.16 4.99
C THR A 33 0.78 -9.97 4.05
N VAL A 34 -0.22 -9.08 4.12
CA VAL A 34 -0.30 -7.91 3.24
C VAL A 34 -0.44 -6.64 4.06
N GLY A 35 0.46 -5.69 3.83
CA GLY A 35 0.31 -4.31 4.26
C GLY A 35 -0.30 -3.46 3.14
N VAL A 36 -1.24 -2.62 3.48
CA VAL A 36 -1.84 -1.64 2.57
C VAL A 36 -1.63 -0.25 3.13
N LEU A 37 -0.85 0.55 2.41
CA LEU A 37 -0.66 1.97 2.71
C LEU A 37 -1.49 2.78 1.73
N ILE A 38 -2.47 3.54 2.23
CA ILE A 38 -3.46 4.22 1.40
C ILE A 38 -3.52 5.72 1.68
N ASP A 39 -3.60 6.54 0.63
CA ASP A 39 -3.88 7.98 0.74
C ASP A 39 -5.40 8.24 0.69
N GLU A 40 -6.01 8.37 1.86
CA GLU A 40 -7.43 8.70 2.00
C GLU A 40 -7.78 10.15 1.67
N THR A 41 -6.81 10.99 1.34
CA THR A 41 -7.11 12.36 0.88
C THR A 41 -7.93 12.32 -0.41
N TYR A 42 -7.70 11.31 -1.24
CA TYR A 42 -8.34 11.16 -2.57
C TYR A 42 -9.07 9.84 -2.78
N PHE A 43 -8.87 8.87 -1.89
CA PHE A 43 -9.45 7.54 -2.04
C PHE A 43 -10.17 7.11 -0.77
N ASP A 44 -11.46 6.95 -0.85
CA ASP A 44 -12.37 6.62 0.26
C ASP A 44 -12.87 5.17 0.27
N LYS A 45 -12.43 4.34 -0.66
CA LYS A 45 -12.93 2.96 -0.84
C LYS A 45 -11.92 1.89 -0.40
N LYS A 46 -11.28 2.08 0.75
CA LYS A 46 -10.31 1.09 1.27
C LYS A 46 -10.94 -0.29 1.52
N GLU A 47 -12.21 -0.33 1.90
CA GLU A 47 -12.96 -1.57 2.13
C GLU A 47 -13.05 -2.41 0.85
N ALA A 48 -13.25 -1.78 -0.31
CA ALA A 48 -13.29 -2.47 -1.59
C ALA A 48 -11.93 -3.10 -1.95
N LEU A 49 -10.84 -2.42 -1.62
CA LEU A 49 -9.49 -2.95 -1.81
C LEU A 49 -9.22 -4.15 -0.88
N ILE A 50 -9.62 -4.05 0.37
CA ILE A 50 -9.51 -5.17 1.35
C ILE A 50 -10.32 -6.37 0.87
N GLN A 51 -11.57 -6.16 0.47
CA GLN A 51 -12.44 -7.22 -0.03
C GLN A 51 -11.82 -7.93 -1.24
N LEU A 52 -11.22 -7.17 -2.14
CA LEU A 52 -10.54 -7.73 -3.29
C LEU A 52 -9.38 -8.65 -2.91
N LEU A 53 -8.59 -8.26 -1.90
CA LEU A 53 -7.51 -9.10 -1.39
C LEU A 53 -8.05 -10.40 -0.80
N VAL A 54 -9.15 -10.33 -0.06
CA VAL A 54 -9.83 -11.50 0.52
C VAL A 54 -10.37 -12.42 -0.56
N GLU A 55 -11.01 -11.88 -1.60
CA GLU A 55 -11.51 -12.64 -2.76
C GLU A 55 -10.38 -13.35 -3.52
N ASN A 56 -9.16 -12.82 -3.45
CA ASN A 56 -7.96 -13.43 -4.03
C ASN A 56 -7.20 -14.36 -3.06
N GLY A 57 -7.82 -14.74 -1.95
CA GLY A 57 -7.32 -15.78 -1.05
C GLY A 57 -6.47 -15.30 0.12
N ILE A 58 -6.38 -13.98 0.35
CA ILE A 58 -5.69 -13.46 1.53
C ILE A 58 -6.62 -13.51 2.74
N ASN A 59 -6.16 -14.11 3.84
CA ASN A 59 -6.92 -14.10 5.08
C ASN A 59 -7.08 -12.66 5.60
N PRO A 60 -8.32 -12.19 5.88
CA PRO A 60 -8.56 -10.83 6.36
C PRO A 60 -7.77 -10.47 7.63
N GLU A 61 -7.50 -11.42 8.52
CA GLU A 61 -6.67 -11.22 9.72
C GLU A 61 -5.18 -10.98 9.40
N LYS A 62 -4.76 -11.27 8.18
CA LYS A 62 -3.39 -11.07 7.69
C LYS A 62 -3.23 -9.81 6.83
N ILE A 63 -4.28 -8.99 6.75
CA ILE A 63 -4.28 -7.71 6.05
C ILE A 63 -4.19 -6.60 7.09
N SER A 64 -3.15 -5.79 7.01
CA SER A 64 -2.98 -4.59 7.84
C SER A 64 -3.09 -3.35 6.96
N VAL A 65 -3.95 -2.42 7.34
CA VAL A 65 -4.14 -1.16 6.61
C VAL A 65 -3.63 0.00 7.44
N LEU A 66 -2.84 0.86 6.83
CA LEU A 66 -2.46 2.16 7.38
C LEU A 66 -2.96 3.25 6.44
N ALA A 67 -3.86 4.09 6.95
CA ALA A 67 -4.41 5.21 6.20
C ALA A 67 -3.62 6.49 6.45
N TYR A 68 -3.37 7.24 5.39
CA TYR A 68 -2.81 8.59 5.46
C TYR A 68 -3.83 9.61 4.97
N LYS A 69 -3.89 10.75 5.65
CA LYS A 69 -4.61 11.94 5.22
C LYS A 69 -3.79 13.17 5.57
N THR A 70 -3.73 14.14 4.70
CA THR A 70 -2.93 15.36 4.95
C THR A 70 -3.32 16.01 6.28
N LYS A 71 -4.62 16.00 6.62
CA LYS A 71 -5.15 16.51 7.89
C LYS A 71 -6.45 15.79 8.24
N TYR A 72 -6.55 15.31 9.47
CA TYR A 72 -7.81 14.84 10.06
C TYR A 72 -8.52 15.97 10.80
N LYS A 73 -9.85 15.96 10.81
CA LYS A 73 -10.65 16.92 11.56
C LYS A 73 -10.56 16.60 13.05
N LYS A 74 -10.52 17.62 13.92
CA LYS A 74 -10.40 17.44 15.39
C LYS A 74 -11.48 16.56 16.02
N LYS A 75 -12.67 16.49 15.40
CA LYS A 75 -13.82 15.71 15.88
C LYS A 75 -14.05 14.42 15.08
N GLU A 76 -13.15 14.09 14.17
CA GLU A 76 -13.26 12.86 13.37
C GLU A 76 -12.89 11.67 14.26
N ASN A 77 -13.88 10.82 14.55
CA ASN A 77 -13.64 9.59 15.30
C ASN A 77 -13.16 8.51 14.33
N ILE A 78 -11.87 8.21 14.37
CA ILE A 78 -11.23 7.27 13.46
C ILE A 78 -10.91 6.00 14.22
N SER A 79 -11.53 4.90 13.83
CA SER A 79 -11.42 3.59 14.50
C SER A 79 -10.37 2.66 13.90
N TYR A 80 -9.66 3.09 12.87
CA TYR A 80 -8.64 2.30 12.17
C TYR A 80 -7.25 2.97 12.25
N PRO A 81 -6.16 2.22 12.04
CA PRO A 81 -4.81 2.75 12.04
C PRO A 81 -4.64 3.87 11.01
N HIS A 82 -4.18 5.03 11.46
CA HIS A 82 -4.02 6.21 10.61
C HIS A 82 -2.91 7.14 11.09
N TYR A 83 -2.42 7.95 10.18
CA TYR A 83 -1.48 9.03 10.48
C TYR A 83 -1.66 10.20 9.50
N SER A 84 -1.02 11.32 9.82
CA SER A 84 -1.11 12.54 9.02
C SER A 84 0.26 13.23 8.87
N LYS A 85 0.31 14.31 8.11
CA LYS A 85 1.54 15.08 7.89
C LYS A 85 2.20 15.55 9.19
N LYS A 86 1.41 15.90 10.22
CA LYS A 86 1.92 16.39 11.51
C LYS A 86 2.69 15.32 12.31
N ASP A 87 2.48 14.04 11.99
CA ASP A 87 3.11 12.91 12.67
C ASP A 87 4.52 12.61 12.14
N ILE A 88 4.96 13.37 11.14
CA ILE A 88 6.32 13.31 10.58
C ILE A 88 7.08 14.58 10.98
N THR A 89 8.20 14.40 11.65
CA THR A 89 9.08 15.52 12.00
C THR A 89 9.83 16.06 10.78
N TRP A 90 10.39 17.24 10.89
CA TRP A 90 11.25 17.82 9.85
C TRP A 90 12.51 17.00 9.55
N LEU A 91 12.93 16.15 10.49
CA LEU A 91 14.03 15.18 10.31
C LEU A 91 13.57 13.87 9.62
N GLY A 92 12.30 13.75 9.26
CA GLY A 92 11.73 12.54 8.67
C GLY A 92 11.49 11.40 9.67
N THR A 93 11.44 11.71 10.96
CA THR A 93 11.10 10.75 12.01
C THR A 93 9.58 10.64 12.13
N ILE A 94 9.09 9.41 12.28
CA ILE A 94 7.66 9.13 12.48
C ILE A 94 7.39 9.07 13.99
N GLU A 95 6.40 9.82 14.47
CA GLU A 95 6.01 9.85 15.88
C GLU A 95 4.68 9.15 16.16
N ASN A 96 3.91 8.84 15.12
CA ASN A 96 2.63 8.15 15.23
C ASN A 96 2.81 6.66 15.56
N LYS A 97 2.06 6.17 16.56
CA LYS A 97 2.12 4.77 17.02
C LYS A 97 1.72 3.78 15.93
N ASP A 98 0.60 4.03 15.25
CA ASP A 98 0.07 3.13 14.21
C ASP A 98 1.05 2.99 13.04
N ALA A 99 1.64 4.12 12.62
CA ALA A 99 2.63 4.12 11.55
C ALA A 99 3.93 3.39 11.96
N LYS A 100 4.38 3.54 13.22
CA LYS A 100 5.54 2.80 13.74
C LYS A 100 5.29 1.29 13.77
N GLU A 101 4.12 0.89 14.24
CA GLU A 101 3.72 -0.52 14.28
C GLU A 101 3.64 -1.11 12.87
N PHE A 102 3.00 -0.41 11.94
CA PHE A 102 2.90 -0.82 10.54
C PHE A 102 4.27 -1.02 9.89
N ILE A 103 5.21 -0.10 10.11
CA ILE A 103 6.57 -0.19 9.57
C ILE A 103 7.34 -1.38 10.14
N SER A 104 7.15 -1.69 11.41
CA SER A 104 7.83 -2.79 12.09
C SER A 104 7.31 -4.18 11.70
N ASN A 105 6.13 -4.25 11.10
CA ASN A 105 5.57 -5.49 10.61
C ASN A 105 6.30 -5.98 9.35
N GLN A 106 6.67 -7.25 9.35
CA GLN A 106 7.26 -7.89 8.18
C GLN A 106 6.15 -8.46 7.31
N PHE A 107 5.77 -7.70 6.27
CA PHE A 107 4.80 -8.15 5.28
C PHE A 107 5.47 -8.93 4.16
N ASP A 108 4.80 -9.95 3.63
CA ASP A 108 5.21 -10.57 2.38
C ASP A 108 5.01 -9.60 1.21
N LEU A 109 3.93 -8.79 1.28
CA LEU A 109 3.59 -7.79 0.27
C LEU A 109 3.16 -6.46 0.91
N LEU A 110 3.73 -5.36 0.46
CA LEU A 110 3.23 -4.01 0.71
C LEU A 110 2.60 -3.46 -0.56
N ILE A 111 1.35 -3.02 -0.46
CA ILE A 111 0.65 -2.29 -1.52
C ILE A 111 0.60 -0.81 -1.15
N SER A 112 1.31 0.01 -1.92
CA SER A 112 1.33 1.47 -1.78
C SER A 112 0.27 2.07 -2.70
N TYR A 113 -0.92 2.31 -2.13
CA TYR A 113 -2.07 2.80 -2.87
C TYR A 113 -2.15 4.34 -2.83
N PHE A 114 -1.22 4.98 -3.52
CA PHE A 114 -1.17 6.42 -3.69
C PHE A 114 -0.40 6.79 -4.96
N GLU A 115 -0.73 7.91 -5.56
CA GLU A 115 -0.09 8.39 -6.78
C GLU A 115 0.79 9.62 -6.55
N GLU A 116 0.39 10.48 -5.61
CA GLU A 116 1.16 11.67 -5.33
C GLU A 116 2.41 11.37 -4.51
N LYS A 117 3.52 12.02 -4.89
CA LYS A 117 4.80 11.91 -4.18
C LYS A 117 4.80 12.70 -2.87
N LYS A 118 3.95 12.31 -1.93
CA LYS A 118 3.91 12.90 -0.59
C LYS A 118 4.98 12.30 0.31
N THR A 119 5.81 13.16 0.87
CA THR A 119 6.92 12.75 1.75
C THR A 119 6.49 11.78 2.87
N PRO A 120 5.37 11.99 3.60
CA PRO A 120 4.94 11.04 4.63
C PRO A 120 4.66 9.64 4.12
N LEU A 121 4.08 9.51 2.94
CA LEU A 121 3.81 8.21 2.29
C LEU A 121 5.11 7.55 1.83
N GLN A 122 6.01 8.32 1.23
CA GLN A 122 7.32 7.83 0.79
C GLN A 122 8.17 7.32 1.95
N ILE A 123 8.17 8.01 3.09
CA ILE A 123 8.91 7.60 4.29
C ILE A 123 8.40 6.26 4.82
N VAL A 124 7.10 6.07 4.94
CA VAL A 124 6.51 4.81 5.41
C VAL A 124 6.82 3.68 4.44
N THR A 125 6.65 3.90 3.13
CA THR A 125 7.00 2.90 2.10
C THR A 125 8.47 2.51 2.17
N HIS A 126 9.36 3.48 2.29
CA HIS A 126 10.81 3.24 2.37
C HIS A 126 11.20 2.46 3.62
N LYS A 127 10.66 2.85 4.78
CA LYS A 127 10.98 2.23 6.08
C LYS A 127 10.29 0.87 6.31
N SER A 128 9.26 0.55 5.56
CA SER A 128 8.56 -0.74 5.69
C SER A 128 9.52 -1.92 5.46
N LEU A 129 9.39 -2.94 6.29
CA LEU A 129 10.16 -4.19 6.22
C LEU A 129 9.52 -5.24 5.28
N ALA A 130 8.61 -4.83 4.40
CA ALA A 130 7.98 -5.74 3.46
C ALA A 130 8.99 -6.36 2.50
N ASP A 131 8.84 -7.66 2.24
CA ASP A 131 9.71 -8.41 1.33
C ASP A 131 9.52 -7.94 -0.12
N PHE A 132 8.27 -7.63 -0.50
CA PHE A 132 7.95 -7.12 -1.83
C PHE A 132 7.04 -5.89 -1.75
N LYS A 133 7.34 -4.86 -2.53
CA LYS A 133 6.62 -3.58 -2.54
C LYS A 133 6.08 -3.28 -3.92
N VAL A 134 4.78 -3.01 -3.99
CA VAL A 134 4.05 -2.64 -5.21
C VAL A 134 3.47 -1.24 -5.07
N GLY A 135 3.58 -0.43 -6.09
CA GLY A 135 3.01 0.92 -6.11
C GLY A 135 2.68 1.38 -7.53
N PHE A 136 2.22 2.61 -7.68
CA PHE A 136 1.93 3.21 -8.97
C PHE A 136 3.19 3.78 -9.64
N ALA A 137 3.20 3.79 -10.97
CA ALA A 137 4.32 4.31 -11.77
C ALA A 137 4.56 5.81 -11.57
N SER A 138 3.53 6.55 -11.16
CA SER A 138 3.62 7.97 -10.77
C SER A 138 4.39 8.19 -9.47
N SER A 139 4.47 7.17 -8.59
CA SER A 139 5.26 7.23 -7.37
C SER A 139 6.77 7.09 -7.65
N ASP A 140 7.61 7.28 -6.63
CA ASP A 140 9.06 7.15 -6.80
C ASP A 140 9.45 5.69 -7.09
N LYS A 141 10.05 5.48 -8.26
CA LYS A 141 10.48 4.15 -8.75
C LYS A 141 11.48 3.44 -7.81
N ARG A 142 12.18 4.19 -6.96
CA ARG A 142 13.16 3.63 -6.02
C ARG A 142 12.52 2.98 -4.79
N LEU A 143 11.23 3.24 -4.55
CA LEU A 143 10.51 2.77 -3.36
C LEU A 143 9.83 1.41 -3.56
N ASN A 144 9.54 1.04 -4.79
CA ASN A 144 8.76 -0.15 -5.10
C ASN A 144 9.55 -1.11 -6.01
N HIS A 145 9.39 -2.40 -5.77
CA HIS A 145 9.94 -3.46 -6.61
C HIS A 145 9.15 -3.63 -7.91
N PHE A 146 7.87 -3.34 -7.87
CA PHE A 146 6.98 -3.39 -9.01
C PHE A 146 6.11 -2.14 -9.10
N MET A 147 5.94 -1.63 -10.31
CA MET A 147 5.17 -0.42 -10.58
C MET A 147 4.00 -0.74 -11.52
N ILE A 148 2.83 -0.26 -11.14
CA ILE A 148 1.62 -0.35 -11.96
C ILE A 148 1.47 0.96 -12.72
N ASP A 149 1.54 0.89 -14.04
CA ASP A 149 1.31 2.03 -14.92
C ASP A 149 -0.18 2.11 -15.27
N THR A 150 -0.88 3.03 -14.62
CA THR A 150 -2.29 3.28 -14.86
C THR A 150 -2.63 4.73 -14.49
N GLU A 151 -3.51 5.35 -15.23
CA GLU A 151 -3.95 6.71 -14.98
C GLU A 151 -5.13 6.75 -14.00
N VAL A 152 -5.15 7.73 -13.10
CA VAL A 152 -6.18 7.91 -12.05
C VAL A 152 -7.58 8.07 -12.64
N GLU A 153 -7.70 8.69 -13.80
CA GLU A 153 -8.99 8.94 -14.47
C GLU A 153 -9.82 7.66 -14.68
N ASN A 154 -9.15 6.51 -14.67
CA ASN A 154 -9.80 5.22 -14.82
C ASN A 154 -10.43 4.66 -13.53
N TYR A 155 -10.23 5.32 -12.37
CA TYR A 155 -10.77 4.84 -11.09
C TYR A 155 -12.21 5.28 -10.82
N THR A 156 -12.62 6.41 -11.38
CA THR A 156 -13.92 7.02 -11.11
C THR A 156 -15.05 6.49 -11.98
N VAL A 157 -14.75 5.84 -13.09
CA VAL A 157 -15.76 5.48 -14.12
C VAL A 157 -16.37 4.09 -13.93
N SER A 158 -15.86 3.25 -13.05
CA SER A 158 -16.37 1.86 -12.92
C SER A 158 -17.46 1.66 -11.86
N ASN A 159 -18.15 2.73 -11.44
CA ASN A 159 -19.22 2.68 -10.44
C ASN A 159 -20.59 3.10 -10.98
N THR A 160 -20.86 2.92 -12.25
CA THR A 160 -22.21 2.95 -12.81
C THR A 160 -22.67 1.56 -13.18
#